data_4be954d1db8b37ca8cae7a4791e1ff24
#
_entry.id   4be954d1db8b37ca8cae7a4791e1ff24
#
_cell.length_a   1.000
_cell.length_b   1.000
_cell.length_c   1.000
_cell.angle_alpha   90.00
_cell.angle_beta   90.00
_cell.angle_gamma   90.00
#
_symmetry.space_group_name_H-M   'P 1'
#
loop_
_entity.id
_entity.type
_entity.pdbx_description
1 polymer ?
#
loop_
_entity_poly.entity_id
_entity_poly.type
_entity_poly.pdbx_seq_one_letter_code
_entity_poly.pdbx_strand_id
1 'polypeptide(L)'
;SGKIEAIFDWDMCTLGDPLADLGALLCYWVDPDDPPFFKQSAMMPMDNTFLTRKELVERYAETSGRDVSEITFYHILGLFRLVGIAAQIYIRFLKGQTQDKRFAIFGDMIPALTQFAVGIIRAH
;
A
#
# COMPACT_ATOMS: atom_id res chain seq x y z
N SER A 1 -15.27 -23.17 -5.44
CA SER A 1 -14.61 -22.69 -4.22
C SER A 1 -13.11 -22.69 -4.48
N GLY A 2 -12.52 -21.50 -4.69
CA GLY A 2 -11.09 -21.38 -4.82
C GLY A 2 -10.42 -21.62 -3.47
N LYS A 3 -9.65 -22.71 -3.34
CA LYS A 3 -8.71 -22.87 -2.23
C LYS A 3 -7.38 -22.29 -2.67
N ILE A 4 -6.72 -21.55 -1.77
CA ILE A 4 -5.33 -21.16 -1.97
C ILE A 4 -4.49 -22.42 -1.79
N GLU A 5 -3.82 -22.88 -2.84
CA GLU A 5 -2.98 -24.07 -2.83
C GLU A 5 -1.52 -23.73 -2.48
N ALA A 6 -1.04 -22.55 -2.87
CA ALA A 6 0.32 -22.09 -2.60
C ALA A 6 0.43 -20.56 -2.68
N ILE A 7 1.45 -20.02 -2.01
CA ILE A 7 1.91 -18.65 -2.12
C ILE A 7 3.34 -18.70 -2.65
N PHE A 8 3.60 -17.92 -3.71
CA PHE A 8 4.89 -17.87 -4.40
C PHE A 8 5.63 -16.55 -4.13
N ASP A 9 6.83 -16.43 -4.71
CA ASP A 9 7.64 -15.20 -4.73
C ASP A 9 8.20 -14.82 -3.35
N TRP A 10 8.89 -15.79 -2.73
CA TRP A 10 9.51 -15.63 -1.42
C TRP A 10 10.92 -15.02 -1.47
N ASP A 11 11.41 -14.60 -2.65
CA ASP A 11 12.79 -14.12 -2.86
C ASP A 11 13.16 -12.94 -1.97
N MET A 12 12.19 -12.09 -1.64
CA MET A 12 12.36 -10.89 -0.82
C MET A 12 11.90 -11.09 0.63
N CYS A 13 11.55 -12.31 1.01
CA CYS A 13 11.05 -12.56 2.37
C CYS A 13 12.16 -12.44 3.41
N THR A 14 11.77 -11.98 4.59
CA THR A 14 12.66 -11.87 5.76
C THR A 14 11.89 -12.18 7.03
N LEU A 15 12.63 -12.52 8.08
CA LEU A 15 12.04 -12.61 9.41
C LEU A 15 11.89 -11.19 9.98
N GLY A 16 10.70 -10.85 10.41
CA GLY A 16 10.39 -9.51 10.91
C GLY A 16 9.03 -9.43 11.55
N ASP A 17 8.57 -8.20 11.78
CA ASP A 17 7.24 -7.95 12.32
C ASP A 17 6.18 -8.10 11.22
N PRO A 18 5.21 -9.03 11.36
CA PRO A 18 4.14 -9.23 10.40
C PRO A 18 3.25 -8.01 10.16
N LEU A 19 3.17 -7.07 11.11
CA LEU A 19 2.44 -5.83 10.92
C LEU A 19 3.06 -4.93 9.84
N ALA A 20 4.37 -5.08 9.56
CA ALA A 20 5.02 -4.38 8.46
C ALA A 20 4.46 -4.83 7.09
N ASP A 21 4.14 -6.12 6.94
CA ASP A 21 3.52 -6.66 5.73
C ASP A 21 2.07 -6.21 5.61
N LEU A 22 1.32 -6.26 6.72
CA LEU A 22 -0.05 -5.74 6.74
C LEU A 22 -0.09 -4.25 6.40
N GLY A 23 0.79 -3.44 7.00
CA GLY A 23 0.91 -2.01 6.70
C GLY A 23 1.25 -1.74 5.24
N ALA A 24 2.15 -2.54 4.64
CA ALA A 24 2.45 -2.46 3.22
C ALA A 24 1.24 -2.83 2.35
N LEU A 25 0.49 -3.86 2.72
CA LEU A 25 -0.75 -4.25 2.03
C LEU A 25 -1.77 -3.10 2.03
N LEU A 26 -1.96 -2.42 3.16
CA LEU A 26 -2.88 -1.29 3.28
C LEU A 26 -2.55 -0.13 2.33
N CYS A 27 -1.30 0.01 1.89
CA CYS A 27 -0.91 1.04 0.92
C CYS A 27 -1.48 0.78 -0.48
N TYR A 28 -1.76 -0.47 -0.82
CA TYR A 28 -2.35 -0.88 -2.11
C TYR A 28 -3.85 -1.12 -2.01
N TRP A 29 -4.39 -1.15 -0.80
CA TRP A 29 -5.81 -1.32 -0.56
C TRP A 29 -6.52 0.02 -0.67
N VAL A 30 -7.56 0.10 -1.49
CA VAL A 30 -8.26 1.36 -1.78
C VAL A 30 -9.65 1.31 -1.18
N ASP A 31 -9.96 2.31 -0.36
CA ASP A 31 -11.27 2.49 0.24
C ASP A 31 -12.17 3.41 -0.61
N PRO A 32 -13.51 3.28 -0.49
CA PRO A 32 -14.46 4.12 -1.22
C PRO A 32 -14.27 5.63 -0.99
N ASP A 33 -13.78 6.02 0.19
CA ASP A 33 -13.57 7.42 0.57
C ASP A 33 -12.18 7.96 0.22
N ASP A 34 -11.32 7.12 -0.38
CA ASP A 34 -9.99 7.55 -0.79
C ASP A 34 -10.03 8.63 -1.89
N PRO A 35 -9.00 9.47 -1.96
CA PRO A 35 -8.85 10.45 -3.02
C PRO A 35 -8.93 9.81 -4.42
N PRO A 36 -9.46 10.54 -5.43
CA PRO A 36 -9.65 10.01 -6.79
C PRO A 36 -8.39 9.40 -7.42
N PHE A 37 -7.22 9.92 -7.07
CA PHE A 37 -5.95 9.40 -7.54
C PHE A 37 -5.75 7.92 -7.19
N PHE A 38 -6.05 7.52 -5.95
CA PHE A 38 -5.93 6.13 -5.50
C PHE A 38 -6.91 5.23 -6.24
N LYS A 39 -8.14 5.70 -6.46
CA LYS A 39 -9.17 4.95 -7.19
C LYS A 39 -8.78 4.70 -8.64
N GLN A 40 -8.14 5.65 -9.29
CA GLN A 40 -7.68 5.53 -10.68
C GLN A 40 -6.48 4.58 -10.83
N SER A 41 -5.64 4.48 -9.79
CA SER A 41 -4.47 3.60 -9.77
C SER A 41 -4.72 2.25 -9.10
N ALA A 42 -5.95 1.99 -8.65
CA ALA A 42 -6.31 0.75 -7.97
C ALA A 42 -6.04 -0.47 -8.85
N MET A 43 -5.32 -1.44 -8.27
CA MET A 43 -5.09 -2.75 -8.90
C MET A 43 -6.19 -3.77 -8.56
N MET A 44 -7.18 -3.35 -7.75
CA MET A 44 -8.29 -4.18 -7.28
C MET A 44 -9.62 -3.62 -7.78
N PRO A 45 -10.64 -4.46 -7.94
CA PRO A 45 -11.98 -3.98 -8.29
C PRO A 45 -12.52 -3.02 -7.22
N MET A 46 -13.12 -1.92 -7.67
CA MET A 46 -13.72 -0.89 -6.82
C MET A 46 -15.23 -1.15 -6.63
N ASP A 47 -15.58 -2.39 -6.42
CA ASP A 47 -16.94 -2.79 -6.05
C ASP A 47 -17.01 -3.04 -4.53
N ASN A 48 -18.22 -3.07 -4.00
CA ASN A 48 -18.47 -3.29 -2.56
C ASN A 48 -18.26 -4.76 -2.12
N THR A 49 -17.53 -5.56 -2.90
CA THR A 49 -17.26 -6.97 -2.57
C THR A 49 -16.03 -7.15 -1.70
N PHE A 50 -15.17 -6.12 -1.61
CA PHE A 50 -13.97 -6.14 -0.80
C PHE A 50 -14.19 -5.45 0.55
N LEU A 51 -13.47 -5.92 1.56
CA LEU A 51 -13.43 -5.29 2.88
C LEU A 51 -12.79 -3.89 2.76
N THR A 52 -13.22 -2.97 3.61
CA THR A 52 -12.48 -1.72 3.84
C THR A 52 -11.14 -2.03 4.56
N ARG A 53 -10.19 -1.07 4.55
CA ARG A 53 -8.95 -1.21 5.32
C ARG A 53 -9.21 -1.54 6.79
N LYS A 54 -10.20 -0.89 7.38
CA LYS A 54 -10.60 -1.14 8.78
C LYS A 54 -11.05 -2.58 8.98
N GLU A 55 -11.99 -3.04 8.18
CA GLU A 55 -12.50 -4.42 8.24
C GLU A 55 -11.41 -5.46 7.97
N LEU A 56 -10.48 -5.15 7.06
CA LEU A 56 -9.32 -6.00 6.77
C LEU A 56 -8.42 -6.15 8.00
N VAL A 57 -8.12 -5.04 8.69
CA VAL A 57 -7.31 -5.04 9.92
C VAL A 57 -8.01 -5.79 11.04
N GLU A 58 -9.31 -5.56 11.24
CA GLU A 58 -10.13 -6.27 12.21
C GLU A 58 -10.12 -7.78 11.92
N ARG A 59 -10.33 -8.17 10.67
CA ARG A 59 -10.29 -9.57 10.25
C ARG A 59 -8.93 -10.21 10.46
N TYR A 60 -7.84 -9.48 10.20
CA TYR A 60 -6.49 -9.94 10.48
C TYR A 60 -6.27 -10.17 11.98
N ALA A 61 -6.69 -9.23 12.83
CA ALA A 61 -6.59 -9.36 14.28
C ALA A 61 -7.35 -10.59 14.80
N GLU A 62 -8.60 -10.77 14.36
CA GLU A 62 -9.43 -11.92 14.73
C GLU A 62 -8.80 -13.27 14.35
N THR A 63 -8.25 -13.36 13.14
CA THR A 63 -7.73 -14.62 12.61
C THR A 63 -6.34 -14.96 13.12
N SER A 64 -5.50 -13.95 13.37
CA SER A 64 -4.12 -14.13 13.80
C SER A 64 -3.94 -14.08 15.32
N GLY A 65 -4.89 -13.48 16.04
CA GLY A 65 -4.80 -13.21 17.48
C GLY A 65 -3.75 -12.13 17.83
N ARG A 66 -3.27 -11.35 16.85
CA ARG A 66 -2.24 -10.32 17.06
C ARG A 66 -2.87 -9.00 17.49
N ASP A 67 -2.14 -8.29 18.34
CA ASP A 67 -2.43 -6.89 18.61
C ASP A 67 -2.10 -6.04 17.39
N VAL A 68 -3.07 -5.24 16.93
CA VAL A 68 -2.98 -4.34 15.78
C VAL A 68 -3.08 -2.87 16.18
N SER A 69 -2.92 -2.55 17.46
CA SER A 69 -3.05 -1.17 17.98
C SER A 69 -2.13 -0.18 17.26
N GLU A 70 -0.93 -0.62 16.87
CA GLU A 70 0.06 0.20 16.18
C GLU A 70 -0.04 0.16 14.65
N ILE A 71 -1.14 -0.36 14.08
CA ILE A 71 -1.23 -0.54 12.62
C ILE A 71 -1.12 0.77 11.84
N THR A 72 -1.53 1.89 12.42
CA THR A 72 -1.37 3.21 11.82
C THR A 72 0.10 3.54 11.56
N PHE A 73 1.00 3.25 12.51
CA PHE A 73 2.44 3.41 12.30
C PHE A 73 2.94 2.56 11.13
N TYR A 74 2.55 1.30 11.05
CA TYR A 74 2.98 0.41 9.97
C TYR A 74 2.41 0.82 8.61
N HIS A 75 1.18 1.33 8.57
CA HIS A 75 0.60 1.88 7.34
C HIS A 75 1.39 3.09 6.84
N ILE A 76 1.73 4.03 7.73
CA ILE A 76 2.56 5.20 7.39
C ILE A 76 3.96 4.77 6.95
N LEU A 77 4.57 3.79 7.62
CA LEU A 77 5.86 3.22 7.23
C LEU A 77 5.80 2.61 5.83
N GLY A 78 4.73 1.89 5.51
CA GLY A 78 4.48 1.33 4.17
C GLY A 78 4.37 2.42 3.11
N LEU A 79 3.61 3.49 3.38
CA LEU A 79 3.49 4.65 2.48
C LEU A 79 4.84 5.34 2.27
N PHE A 80 5.63 5.52 3.31
CA PHE A 80 6.99 6.09 3.21
C PHE A 80 7.91 5.23 2.32
N ARG A 81 7.88 3.91 2.49
CA ARG A 81 8.63 2.98 1.62
C ARG A 81 8.17 3.07 0.17
N LEU A 82 6.86 3.12 -0.07
CA LEU A 82 6.29 3.22 -1.41
C LEU A 82 6.70 4.54 -2.10
N VAL A 83 6.67 5.65 -1.38
CA VAL A 83 7.18 6.96 -1.85
C VAL A 83 8.66 6.85 -2.23
N GLY A 84 9.48 6.22 -1.39
CA GLY A 84 10.91 6.02 -1.67
C GLY A 84 11.16 5.20 -2.94
N ILE A 85 10.43 4.12 -3.13
CA ILE A 85 10.51 3.26 -4.34
C ILE A 85 10.08 4.06 -5.57
N ALA A 86 8.93 4.75 -5.49
CA ALA A 86 8.41 5.57 -6.59
C ALA A 86 9.41 6.67 -6.99
N ALA A 87 10.02 7.34 -6.00
CA ALA A 87 11.02 8.38 -6.24
C ALA A 87 12.26 7.83 -6.93
N GLN A 88 12.75 6.66 -6.54
CA GLN A 88 13.90 6.02 -7.19
C GLN A 88 13.62 5.69 -8.67
N ILE A 89 12.43 5.16 -8.97
CA ILE A 89 12.01 4.84 -10.33
C ILE A 89 11.86 6.13 -11.15
N TYR A 90 11.22 7.14 -10.58
CA TYR A 90 10.99 8.42 -11.24
C TYR A 90 12.29 9.16 -11.58
N ILE A 91 13.27 9.17 -10.67
CA ILE A 91 14.60 9.76 -10.92
C ILE A 91 15.29 9.04 -12.07
N ARG A 92 15.22 7.71 -12.18
CA ARG A 92 15.77 6.95 -13.31
C ARG A 92 15.07 7.31 -14.62
N PHE A 93 13.75 7.50 -14.58
CA PHE A 93 12.96 7.95 -15.73
C PHE A 93 13.40 9.34 -16.19
N LEU A 94 13.51 10.31 -15.27
CA LEU A 94 13.97 11.67 -15.59
C LEU A 94 15.40 11.71 -16.16
N LYS A 95 16.27 10.82 -15.71
CA LYS A 95 17.64 10.67 -16.21
C LYS A 95 17.72 9.91 -17.54
N GLY A 96 16.61 9.49 -18.12
CA GLY A 96 16.58 8.71 -19.37
C GLY A 96 17.13 7.28 -19.24
N GLN A 97 17.31 6.77 -18.02
CA GLN A 97 17.78 5.41 -17.76
C GLN A 97 16.69 4.35 -18.00
N THR A 98 15.45 4.77 -18.14
CA THR A 98 14.33 3.97 -18.61
C THR A 98 13.46 4.82 -19.53
N GLN A 99 12.91 4.19 -20.59
CA GLN A 99 12.07 4.88 -21.57
C GLN A 99 10.58 4.56 -21.39
N ASP A 100 10.22 3.83 -20.36
CA ASP A 100 8.82 3.45 -20.10
C ASP A 100 8.02 4.67 -19.63
N LYS A 101 7.16 5.17 -20.56
CA LYS A 101 6.34 6.36 -20.31
C LYS A 101 5.35 6.20 -19.14
N ARG A 102 5.06 4.97 -18.72
CA ARG A 102 4.20 4.70 -17.54
C ARG A 102 4.79 5.30 -16.27
N PHE A 103 6.11 5.46 -16.20
CA PHE A 103 6.79 6.03 -15.03
C PHE A 103 6.62 7.54 -14.88
N ALA A 104 6.10 8.23 -15.89
CA ALA A 104 5.79 9.66 -15.80
C ALA A 104 4.75 9.96 -14.71
N ILE A 105 3.80 9.04 -14.46
CA ILE A 105 2.75 9.20 -13.43
C ILE A 105 3.33 9.35 -12.02
N PHE A 106 4.55 8.88 -11.78
CA PHE A 106 5.15 8.94 -10.44
C PHE A 106 5.46 10.38 -10.00
N GLY A 107 5.56 11.32 -10.94
CA GLY A 107 5.65 12.75 -10.63
C GLY A 107 4.46 13.26 -9.81
N ASP A 108 3.25 12.80 -10.14
CA ASP A 108 2.01 13.16 -9.45
C ASP A 108 1.72 12.20 -8.26
N MET A 109 2.11 10.94 -8.39
CA MET A 109 1.89 9.92 -7.37
C MET A 109 2.65 10.21 -6.07
N ILE A 110 3.92 10.62 -6.16
CA ILE A 110 4.76 10.90 -4.98
C ILE A 110 4.15 11.96 -4.06
N PRO A 111 3.76 13.16 -4.56
CA PRO A 111 3.08 14.15 -3.73
C PRO A 111 1.75 13.65 -3.16
N ALA A 112 0.96 12.93 -3.97
CA ALA A 112 -0.34 12.41 -3.53
C ALA A 112 -0.20 11.41 -2.37
N LEU A 113 0.73 10.45 -2.46
CA LEU A 113 1.03 9.50 -1.39
C LEU A 113 1.54 10.20 -0.13
N THR A 114 2.40 11.20 -0.31
CA THR A 114 2.95 11.97 0.83
C THR A 114 1.85 12.74 1.55
N GLN A 115 0.96 13.41 0.81
CA GLN A 115 -0.17 14.14 1.39
C GLN A 115 -1.13 13.20 2.10
N PHE A 116 -1.38 12.03 1.55
CA PHE A 116 -2.22 11.01 2.16
C PHE A 116 -1.63 10.54 3.51
N ALA A 117 -0.33 10.22 3.54
CA ALA A 117 0.36 9.84 4.77
C ALA A 117 0.30 10.95 5.84
N VAL A 118 0.51 12.21 5.45
CA VAL A 118 0.37 13.37 6.35
C VAL A 118 -1.07 13.52 6.86
N GLY A 119 -2.07 13.23 6.02
CA GLY A 119 -3.48 13.22 6.40
C GLY A 119 -3.76 12.21 7.52
N ILE A 120 -3.24 10.98 7.38
CA ILE A 120 -3.37 9.93 8.40
C ILE A 120 -2.72 10.38 9.73
N ILE A 121 -1.49 10.93 9.69
CA ILE A 121 -0.78 11.42 10.89
C ILE A 121 -1.58 12.49 11.63
N ARG A 122 -2.25 13.39 10.90
CA ARG A 122 -3.02 14.49 11.50
C ARG A 122 -4.37 14.07 12.07
N ALA A 123 -4.90 12.96 11.60
CA ALA A 123 -6.18 12.40 12.04
C ALA A 123 -6.04 11.52 13.29
N HIS A 124 -4.82 11.15 13.67
CA HIS A 124 -4.47 10.29 14.80
C HIS A 124 -3.96 11.11 15.98
#